data_9ed7a5c19304cabac91ce041e837e499
#
_entry.id   9ed7a5c19304cabac91ce041e837e499
#
_cell.length_a   1.000
_cell.length_b   1.000
_cell.length_c   1.000
_cell.angle_alpha   90.00
_cell.angle_beta   90.00
_cell.angle_gamma   90.00
#
_symmetry.space_group_name_H-M   'P 1'
#
loop_
_entity.id
_entity.type
_entity.pdbx_description
1 polymer ?
#
loop_
_entity_poly.entity_id
_entity_poly.type
_entity_poly.pdbx_seq_one_letter_code
_entity_poly.pdbx_strand_id
1 'polypeptide(L)'
;MKVFPLFSLLFFSSFYVGCAQDNPPFIESPSQINYTFETIVNGVDIPWGLDFINENDFLVTEKSGILYRVLNGEKTAVSGIPDIYVRGQGGLLDIALHPDFKSNSVIYITLSTNIGGDDKGGNTSLYTAKLNGNKLENTKLLYKATPNTKKGQHWGSRIVFDDEGYLYFSVGDRGNRDINPQDISRDG
;
A
#
# COMPACT_ATOMS: atom_id res chain seq x y z
N MET A 1 -10.13 20.93 -89.08
CA MET A 1 -10.64 21.42 -87.80
C MET A 1 -10.18 20.41 -86.68
N LYS A 2 -9.11 20.75 -86.00
CA LYS A 2 -8.57 19.86 -84.91
C LYS A 2 -9.00 20.42 -83.60
N VAL A 3 -9.76 19.64 -82.85
CA VAL A 3 -10.23 19.97 -81.48
C VAL A 3 -9.21 19.44 -80.49
N PHE A 4 -8.59 20.30 -79.68
CA PHE A 4 -7.74 19.93 -78.55
C PHE A 4 -8.60 19.75 -77.28
N PRO A 5 -8.45 18.67 -76.48
CA PRO A 5 -9.09 18.57 -75.17
C PRO A 5 -8.30 19.33 -74.10
N LEU A 6 -9.00 20.16 -73.35
CA LEU A 6 -8.51 20.93 -72.25
C LEU A 6 -8.39 19.96 -70.97
N PHE A 7 -7.16 19.66 -70.55
CA PHE A 7 -6.91 18.89 -69.34
C PHE A 7 -6.95 19.84 -68.14
N SER A 8 -8.00 19.73 -67.34
CA SER A 8 -8.12 20.45 -66.08
C SER A 8 -7.31 19.73 -65.01
N LEU A 9 -6.22 20.33 -64.55
CA LEU A 9 -5.39 19.85 -63.48
C LEU A 9 -6.00 20.28 -62.14
N LEU A 10 -6.66 19.35 -61.44
CA LEU A 10 -7.14 19.56 -60.07
C LEU A 10 -5.95 19.40 -59.10
N PHE A 11 -5.51 20.54 -58.54
CA PHE A 11 -4.56 20.56 -57.43
C PHE A 11 -5.30 20.18 -56.12
N PHE A 12 -5.07 18.97 -55.64
CA PHE A 12 -5.43 18.57 -54.26
C PHE A 12 -4.36 19.11 -53.31
N SER A 13 -4.65 20.20 -52.62
CA SER A 13 -3.84 20.67 -51.49
C SER A 13 -4.23 19.89 -50.24
N SER A 14 -3.39 18.92 -49.88
CA SER A 14 -3.51 18.21 -48.60
C SER A 14 -3.08 19.13 -47.48
N PHE A 15 -4.05 19.62 -46.68
CA PHE A 15 -3.76 20.27 -45.42
C PHE A 15 -3.35 19.20 -44.41
N TYR A 16 -2.06 19.10 -44.11
CA TYR A 16 -1.58 18.38 -42.91
C TYR A 16 -1.89 19.25 -41.67
N VAL A 17 -2.93 18.90 -40.96
CA VAL A 17 -3.13 19.40 -39.57
C VAL A 17 -2.10 18.67 -38.72
N GLY A 18 -0.95 19.29 -38.52
CA GLY A 18 -0.01 18.84 -37.49
C GLY A 18 -0.64 19.08 -36.13
N CYS A 19 -0.98 18.00 -35.40
CA CYS A 19 -1.21 18.11 -33.97
C CYS A 19 0.10 18.61 -33.35
N ALA A 20 0.15 19.87 -32.96
CA ALA A 20 1.18 20.37 -32.09
C ALA A 20 1.02 19.63 -30.77
N GLN A 21 1.93 18.69 -30.49
CA GLN A 21 2.06 18.10 -29.20
C GLN A 21 2.62 19.19 -28.28
N ASP A 22 1.78 19.83 -27.49
CA ASP A 22 2.24 20.69 -26.42
C ASP A 22 3.04 19.80 -25.45
N ASN A 23 4.35 19.80 -25.61
CA ASN A 23 5.22 19.21 -24.61
C ASN A 23 4.97 19.96 -23.30
N PRO A 24 4.67 19.29 -22.21
CA PRO A 24 4.57 19.95 -20.92
C PRO A 24 5.87 20.72 -20.67
N PRO A 25 5.79 21.88 -20.01
CA PRO A 25 6.98 22.67 -19.75
C PRO A 25 8.04 21.78 -19.10
N PHE A 26 9.25 21.81 -19.67
CA PHE A 26 10.39 21.08 -19.14
C PHE A 26 10.61 21.56 -17.70
N ILE A 27 10.28 20.72 -16.73
CA ILE A 27 10.61 21.00 -15.32
C ILE A 27 12.11 20.82 -15.23
N GLU A 28 12.85 21.92 -15.12
CA GLU A 28 14.28 21.86 -14.82
C GLU A 28 14.47 20.95 -13.61
N SER A 29 15.30 19.93 -13.78
CA SER A 29 15.70 19.09 -12.64
C SER A 29 16.26 20.00 -11.56
N PRO A 30 15.78 19.94 -10.32
CA PRO A 30 16.28 20.79 -9.27
C PRO A 30 17.80 20.63 -9.19
N SER A 31 18.50 21.77 -9.21
CA SER A 31 19.96 21.84 -9.04
C SER A 31 20.39 20.94 -7.90
N GLN A 32 21.40 20.11 -8.15
CA GLN A 32 22.00 19.11 -7.26
C GLN A 32 21.58 19.22 -5.78
N ILE A 33 20.58 18.42 -5.41
CA ILE A 33 20.21 18.27 -4.00
C ILE A 33 21.25 17.33 -3.39
N ASN A 34 22.04 17.80 -2.46
CA ASN A 34 22.96 16.96 -1.70
C ASN A 34 22.15 16.18 -0.66
N TYR A 35 22.14 14.86 -0.77
CA TYR A 35 21.50 13.98 0.21
C TYR A 35 22.55 13.42 1.16
N THR A 36 22.22 13.39 2.43
CA THR A 36 22.96 12.65 3.45
C THR A 36 22.06 11.54 3.97
N PHE A 37 22.59 10.33 4.05
CA PHE A 37 21.87 9.18 4.60
C PHE A 37 22.38 8.91 6.01
N GLU A 38 21.46 8.77 6.94
CA GLU A 38 21.74 8.37 8.30
C GLU A 38 21.00 7.07 8.61
N THR A 39 21.69 6.11 9.21
CA THR A 39 21.05 4.86 9.66
C THR A 39 20.49 5.08 11.06
N ILE A 40 19.15 5.12 11.17
CA ILE A 40 18.45 5.32 12.44
C ILE A 40 18.37 4.03 13.26
N VAL A 41 18.14 2.90 12.59
CA VAL A 41 18.00 1.58 13.23
C VAL A 41 18.45 0.48 12.30
N ASN A 42 19.00 -0.60 12.87
CA ASN A 42 19.42 -1.79 12.15
C ASN A 42 18.63 -3.03 12.56
N GLY A 43 18.71 -4.09 11.75
CA GLY A 43 18.19 -5.41 12.07
C GLY A 43 16.66 -5.50 12.03
N VAL A 44 16.01 -4.80 11.09
CA VAL A 44 14.68 -5.09 10.60
C VAL A 44 14.87 -5.76 9.26
N ASP A 45 14.49 -7.04 9.14
CA ASP A 45 14.83 -7.85 7.97
C ASP A 45 14.04 -7.44 6.72
N ILE A 46 12.73 -7.50 6.80
CA ILE A 46 11.84 -7.05 5.72
C ILE A 46 10.87 -6.02 6.30
N PRO A 47 11.26 -4.74 6.41
CA PRO A 47 10.37 -3.70 6.87
C PRO A 47 9.23 -3.50 5.84
N TRP A 48 8.00 -3.36 6.31
CA TRP A 48 6.85 -3.24 5.43
C TRP A 48 6.10 -1.91 5.60
N GLY A 49 5.64 -1.62 6.80
CA GLY A 49 4.96 -0.39 7.16
C GLY A 49 5.68 0.36 8.26
N LEU A 50 5.54 1.68 8.27
CA LEU A 50 6.14 2.56 9.27
C LEU A 50 5.20 3.73 9.52
N ASP A 51 5.05 4.10 10.83
CA ASP A 51 4.33 5.31 11.22
C ASP A 51 4.98 5.97 12.45
N PHE A 52 5.00 7.30 12.47
CA PHE A 52 5.69 8.11 13.46
C PHE A 52 4.77 8.58 14.58
N ILE A 53 5.09 8.22 15.83
CA ILE A 53 4.49 8.82 17.04
C ILE A 53 5.02 10.25 17.21
N ASN A 54 6.32 10.43 16.97
CA ASN A 54 7.03 11.70 16.85
C ASN A 54 8.37 11.45 16.13
N GLU A 55 9.19 12.48 15.96
CA GLU A 55 10.47 12.41 15.24
C GLU A 55 11.46 11.36 15.76
N ASN A 56 11.40 11.01 17.04
CA ASN A 56 12.32 10.07 17.70
C ASN A 56 11.62 8.80 18.19
N ASP A 57 10.34 8.62 17.86
CA ASP A 57 9.53 7.49 18.31
C ASP A 57 8.60 7.05 17.18
N PHE A 58 8.81 5.86 16.67
CA PHE A 58 8.02 5.32 15.57
C PHE A 58 7.83 3.81 15.69
N LEU A 59 6.83 3.33 14.99
CA LEU A 59 6.52 1.92 14.84
C LEU A 59 6.94 1.45 13.47
N VAL A 60 7.52 0.25 13.37
CA VAL A 60 7.85 -0.40 12.11
C VAL A 60 7.45 -1.87 12.15
N THR A 61 6.71 -2.28 11.13
CA THR A 61 6.34 -3.68 10.96
C THR A 61 7.42 -4.44 10.20
N GLU A 62 7.69 -5.66 10.62
CA GLU A 62 8.49 -6.62 9.89
C GLU A 62 7.60 -7.76 9.39
N LYS A 63 7.75 -8.11 8.11
CA LYS A 63 6.87 -9.09 7.45
C LYS A 63 6.81 -10.44 8.17
N SER A 64 7.87 -10.85 8.84
CA SER A 64 7.90 -12.11 9.62
C SER A 64 6.90 -12.16 10.76
N GLY A 65 6.36 -11.00 11.18
CA GLY A 65 5.34 -10.91 12.22
C GLY A 65 5.76 -10.11 13.44
N ILE A 66 6.86 -9.39 13.38
CA ILE A 66 7.34 -8.58 14.48
C ILE A 66 6.94 -7.12 14.26
N LEU A 67 6.29 -6.50 15.24
CA LEU A 67 6.16 -5.07 15.34
C LEU A 67 7.25 -4.54 16.25
N TYR A 68 8.03 -3.60 15.76
CA TYR A 68 9.01 -2.89 16.56
C TYR A 68 8.56 -1.48 16.88
N ARG A 69 8.82 -1.02 18.08
CA ARG A 69 8.88 0.39 18.43
C ARG A 69 10.35 0.80 18.47
N VAL A 70 10.66 1.87 17.79
CA VAL A 70 11.99 2.49 17.80
C VAL A 70 11.89 3.80 18.54
N LEU A 71 12.53 3.89 19.69
CA LEU A 71 12.56 5.09 20.53
C LEU A 71 14.01 5.55 20.71
N ASN A 72 14.34 6.76 20.26
CA ASN A 72 15.69 7.32 20.29
C ASN A 72 16.74 6.38 19.65
N GLY A 73 16.39 5.70 18.56
CA GLY A 73 17.27 4.75 17.87
C GLY A 73 17.31 3.35 18.49
N GLU A 74 16.71 3.12 19.65
CA GLU A 74 16.62 1.82 20.29
C GLU A 74 15.37 1.06 19.86
N LYS A 75 15.56 -0.14 19.33
CA LYS A 75 14.52 -1.02 18.81
C LYS A 75 14.04 -2.03 19.87
N THR A 76 12.75 -2.04 20.16
CA THR A 76 12.11 -2.99 21.07
C THR A 76 10.92 -3.67 20.40
N ALA A 77 10.80 -4.98 20.54
CA ALA A 77 9.64 -5.70 20.02
C ALA A 77 8.38 -5.39 20.84
N VAL A 78 7.27 -5.14 20.13
CA VAL A 78 5.94 -4.93 20.69
C VAL A 78 5.21 -6.26 20.76
N SER A 79 4.70 -6.61 21.92
CA SER A 79 3.92 -7.85 22.14
C SER A 79 2.43 -7.66 21.87
N GLY A 80 1.68 -8.77 21.76
CA GLY A 80 0.22 -8.73 21.60
C GLY A 80 -0.26 -8.67 20.14
N ILE A 81 0.63 -8.94 19.19
CA ILE A 81 0.27 -9.10 17.77
C ILE A 81 -0.59 -10.37 17.62
N PRO A 82 -1.70 -10.32 16.83
CA PRO A 82 -2.48 -11.51 16.49
C PRO A 82 -1.66 -12.57 15.74
N ASP A 83 -2.18 -13.79 15.66
CA ASP A 83 -1.58 -14.87 14.88
C ASP A 83 -1.50 -14.49 13.39
N ILE A 84 -0.34 -14.71 12.80
CA ILE A 84 -0.02 -14.29 11.46
C ILE A 84 0.18 -15.51 10.55
N TYR A 85 -0.38 -15.43 9.34
CA TYR A 85 -0.14 -16.40 8.28
C TYR A 85 0.98 -15.90 7.37
N VAL A 86 2.22 -16.23 7.69
CA VAL A 86 3.39 -15.84 6.89
C VAL A 86 3.52 -16.75 5.67
N ARG A 87 3.28 -16.21 4.47
CA ARG A 87 3.45 -16.93 3.21
C ARG A 87 3.74 -15.97 2.06
N GLY A 88 4.87 -16.15 1.38
CA GLY A 88 5.27 -15.30 0.25
C GLY A 88 5.35 -13.82 0.64
N GLN A 89 4.48 -12.99 0.09
CA GLN A 89 4.37 -11.56 0.42
C GLN A 89 3.54 -11.30 1.70
N GLY A 90 2.78 -12.30 2.19
CA GLY A 90 1.96 -12.17 3.39
C GLY A 90 2.77 -12.25 4.68
N GLY A 91 2.27 -11.59 5.71
CA GLY A 91 2.89 -11.46 7.02
C GLY A 91 2.24 -10.34 7.82
N LEU A 92 2.99 -9.69 8.72
CA LEU A 92 2.61 -8.40 9.29
C LEU A 92 2.91 -7.34 8.24
N LEU A 93 1.91 -6.56 7.88
CA LEU A 93 1.97 -5.71 6.71
C LEU A 93 2.01 -4.23 7.11
N ASP A 94 0.93 -3.49 6.94
CA ASP A 94 0.93 -2.06 7.18
C ASP A 94 0.51 -1.69 8.61
N ILE A 95 0.86 -0.48 9.02
CA ILE A 95 0.50 0.11 10.30
C ILE A 95 0.12 1.56 10.10
N ALA A 96 -0.90 2.02 10.79
CA ALA A 96 -1.27 3.43 10.88
C ALA A 96 -1.69 3.80 12.30
N LEU A 97 -1.26 4.96 12.76
CA LEU A 97 -1.75 5.56 13.99
C LEU A 97 -3.12 6.19 13.74
N HIS A 98 -4.00 6.12 14.73
CA HIS A 98 -5.24 6.90 14.68
C HIS A 98 -4.92 8.40 14.60
N PRO A 99 -5.68 9.22 13.87
CA PRO A 99 -5.45 10.69 13.83
C PRO A 99 -5.30 11.33 15.22
N ASP A 100 -6.09 10.86 16.19
CA ASP A 100 -6.01 11.30 17.60
C ASP A 100 -5.12 10.40 18.47
N PHE A 101 -4.11 9.73 17.92
CA PHE A 101 -3.28 8.77 18.62
C PHE A 101 -2.73 9.33 19.96
N LYS A 102 -2.34 10.59 19.99
CA LYS A 102 -1.82 11.25 21.21
C LYS A 102 -2.79 11.18 22.39
N SER A 103 -4.09 11.14 22.14
CA SER A 103 -5.13 11.09 23.17
C SER A 103 -5.65 9.68 23.46
N ASN A 104 -5.68 8.81 22.42
CA ASN A 104 -6.35 7.51 22.53
C ASN A 104 -5.41 6.29 22.44
N SER A 105 -4.16 6.49 22.00
CA SER A 105 -3.16 5.44 21.78
C SER A 105 -3.60 4.32 20.83
N VAL A 106 -4.57 4.60 19.93
CA VAL A 106 -5.13 3.60 19.03
C VAL A 106 -4.25 3.48 17.78
N ILE A 107 -3.99 2.23 17.39
CA ILE A 107 -3.33 1.89 16.13
C ILE A 107 -4.20 0.96 15.30
N TYR A 108 -3.93 0.93 14.01
CA TYR A 108 -4.48 -0.02 13.06
C TYR A 108 -3.34 -0.77 12.39
N ILE A 109 -3.53 -2.07 12.22
CA ILE A 109 -2.57 -2.93 11.54
C ILE A 109 -3.28 -3.82 10.54
N THR A 110 -2.68 -3.99 9.38
CA THR A 110 -3.05 -5.02 8.42
C THR A 110 -2.05 -6.17 8.49
N LEU A 111 -2.55 -7.35 8.41
CA LEU A 111 -1.75 -8.57 8.40
C LEU A 111 -2.47 -9.68 7.63
N SER A 112 -1.72 -10.67 7.20
CA SER A 112 -2.34 -11.88 6.69
C SER A 112 -2.60 -12.85 7.84
N THR A 113 -3.82 -13.39 7.89
CA THR A 113 -4.25 -14.37 8.89
C THR A 113 -4.82 -15.61 8.22
N ASN A 114 -4.90 -16.71 8.96
CA ASN A 114 -5.57 -17.94 8.50
C ASN A 114 -6.96 -18.14 9.15
N ILE A 115 -7.61 -17.08 9.59
CA ILE A 115 -8.95 -17.15 10.16
C ILE A 115 -9.90 -17.81 9.12
N GLY A 116 -10.50 -18.92 9.49
CA GLY A 116 -11.33 -19.73 8.61
C GLY A 116 -10.72 -21.07 8.25
N GLY A 117 -9.53 -21.40 8.79
CA GLY A 117 -8.87 -22.69 8.75
C GLY A 117 -7.61 -22.77 7.89
N ASP A 118 -6.64 -23.54 8.35
CA ASP A 118 -5.32 -23.71 7.74
C ASP A 118 -5.37 -24.33 6.34
N ASP A 119 -6.35 -25.20 6.11
CA ASP A 119 -6.58 -25.86 4.83
C ASP A 119 -6.97 -24.90 3.72
N LYS A 120 -7.53 -23.74 4.08
CA LYS A 120 -7.98 -22.69 3.13
C LYS A 120 -6.90 -21.65 2.82
N GLY A 121 -5.80 -21.62 3.60
CA GLY A 121 -4.74 -20.62 3.47
C GLY A 121 -5.05 -19.34 4.23
N GLY A 122 -4.53 -18.20 3.74
CA GLY A 122 -4.64 -16.91 4.41
C GLY A 122 -5.55 -15.91 3.71
N ASN A 123 -5.82 -14.82 4.42
CA ASN A 123 -6.58 -13.66 3.97
C ASN A 123 -5.89 -12.37 4.47
N THR A 124 -6.24 -11.22 3.88
CA THR A 124 -5.88 -9.91 4.43
C THR A 124 -6.87 -9.53 5.51
N SER A 125 -6.38 -9.19 6.69
CA SER A 125 -7.19 -8.77 7.83
C SER A 125 -6.75 -7.41 8.34
N LEU A 126 -7.72 -6.61 8.80
CA LEU A 126 -7.51 -5.33 9.47
C LEU A 126 -7.86 -5.48 10.95
N TYR A 127 -6.95 -5.05 11.80
CA TYR A 127 -7.13 -5.01 13.25
C TYR A 127 -6.93 -3.60 13.79
N THR A 128 -7.56 -3.33 14.92
CA THR A 128 -7.25 -2.19 15.78
C THR A 128 -6.76 -2.68 17.14
N ALA A 129 -5.92 -1.88 17.79
CA ALA A 129 -5.43 -2.15 19.14
C ALA A 129 -5.07 -0.84 19.85
N LYS A 130 -4.86 -0.88 21.16
CA LYS A 130 -4.23 0.19 21.94
C LYS A 130 -2.76 -0.14 22.18
N LEU A 131 -1.89 0.80 21.88
CA LEU A 131 -0.48 0.70 22.23
C LEU A 131 -0.27 1.19 23.68
N ASN A 132 0.17 0.31 24.56
CA ASN A 132 0.54 0.61 25.93
C ASN A 132 2.00 0.21 26.18
N GLY A 133 2.90 1.20 26.19
CA GLY A 133 4.34 0.94 26.19
C GLY A 133 4.76 0.14 24.95
N ASN A 134 5.27 -1.07 25.17
CA ASN A 134 5.65 -2.01 24.10
C ASN A 134 4.68 -3.22 24.05
N LYS A 135 3.39 -2.97 24.27
CA LYS A 135 2.35 -4.01 24.24
C LYS A 135 1.10 -3.51 23.54
N LEU A 136 0.51 -4.34 22.68
CA LEU A 136 -0.82 -4.13 22.14
C LEU A 136 -1.87 -4.72 23.09
N GLU A 137 -2.87 -3.92 23.43
CA GLU A 137 -3.99 -4.28 24.27
C GLU A 137 -5.31 -4.06 23.54
N ASN A 138 -6.35 -4.77 23.96
CA ASN A 138 -7.68 -4.69 23.36
C ASN A 138 -7.68 -4.90 21.82
N THR A 139 -6.83 -5.79 21.34
CA THR A 139 -6.72 -6.11 19.93
C THR A 139 -8.03 -6.68 19.40
N LYS A 140 -8.57 -6.09 18.34
CA LYS A 140 -9.87 -6.42 17.77
C LYS A 140 -9.78 -6.54 16.26
N LEU A 141 -10.29 -7.63 15.70
CA LEU A 141 -10.50 -7.80 14.27
C LEU A 141 -11.64 -6.87 13.82
N LEU A 142 -11.36 -6.02 12.83
CA LEU A 142 -12.35 -5.13 12.20
C LEU A 142 -12.85 -5.70 10.87
N TYR A 143 -11.95 -6.27 10.09
CA TYR A 143 -12.27 -6.80 8.78
C TYR A 143 -11.40 -8.00 8.43
N LYS A 144 -11.97 -8.92 7.67
CA LYS A 144 -11.28 -10.07 7.10
C LYS A 144 -11.73 -10.24 5.65
N ALA A 145 -10.79 -10.14 4.72
CA ALA A 145 -11.06 -10.35 3.31
C ALA A 145 -11.40 -11.82 2.99
N THR A 146 -12.33 -12.03 2.09
CA THR A 146 -12.78 -13.35 1.64
C THR A 146 -12.59 -13.53 0.13
N PRO A 147 -12.37 -14.74 -0.34
CA PRO A 147 -12.05 -15.99 0.37
C PRO A 147 -10.58 -16.05 0.80
N ASN A 148 -10.23 -17.03 1.64
CA ASN A 148 -8.83 -17.37 1.91
C ASN A 148 -8.15 -17.94 0.66
N THR A 149 -6.82 -17.83 0.59
CA THR A 149 -6.01 -18.39 -0.50
C THR A 149 -4.72 -19.02 0.01
N LYS A 150 -4.27 -20.06 -0.69
CA LYS A 150 -2.95 -20.67 -0.47
C LYS A 150 -1.85 -20.01 -1.31
N LYS A 151 -2.21 -19.10 -2.22
CA LYS A 151 -1.24 -18.32 -3.00
C LYS A 151 -0.61 -17.27 -2.10
N GLY A 152 0.66 -17.02 -2.20
CA GLY A 152 1.38 -16.15 -1.28
C GLY A 152 1.64 -14.74 -1.83
N GLN A 153 0.72 -14.15 -2.58
CA GLN A 153 0.96 -12.89 -3.30
C GLN A 153 -0.26 -11.97 -3.31
N HIS A 154 -0.01 -10.69 -3.57
CA HIS A 154 -1.01 -9.64 -3.79
C HIS A 154 -1.99 -9.47 -2.62
N TRP A 155 -1.47 -9.25 -1.42
CA TRP A 155 -2.28 -9.11 -0.21
C TRP A 155 -2.95 -7.73 -0.08
N GLY A 156 -2.42 -6.70 -0.76
CA GLY A 156 -2.79 -5.31 -0.51
C GLY A 156 -2.14 -4.81 0.76
N SER A 157 -2.85 -4.09 1.59
CA SER A 157 -2.53 -3.75 2.98
C SER A 157 -2.51 -2.27 3.33
N ARG A 158 -2.14 -1.37 2.42
CA ARG A 158 -1.97 0.05 2.74
C ARG A 158 -3.18 0.63 3.48
N ILE A 159 -2.92 1.31 4.60
CA ILE A 159 -3.92 2.01 5.41
C ILE A 159 -3.69 3.51 5.25
N VAL A 160 -4.77 4.26 5.05
CA VAL A 160 -4.75 5.72 5.05
C VAL A 160 -6.00 6.26 5.72
N PHE A 161 -5.90 7.46 6.29
CA PHE A 161 -7.05 8.23 6.77
C PHE A 161 -7.26 9.44 5.87
N ASP A 162 -8.51 9.83 5.69
CA ASP A 162 -8.84 11.14 5.12
C ASP A 162 -8.96 12.22 6.22
N ASP A 163 -9.18 13.45 5.78
CA ASP A 163 -9.31 14.61 6.68
C ASP A 163 -10.58 14.56 7.54
N GLU A 164 -11.55 13.72 7.17
CA GLU A 164 -12.79 13.50 7.92
C GLU A 164 -12.68 12.36 8.94
N GLY A 165 -11.54 11.64 8.94
CA GLY A 165 -11.23 10.56 9.86
C GLY A 165 -11.73 9.17 9.41
N TYR A 166 -12.16 9.03 8.15
CA TYR A 166 -12.46 7.72 7.59
C TYR A 166 -11.17 6.96 7.28
N LEU A 167 -11.19 5.67 7.63
CA LEU A 167 -10.11 4.76 7.34
C LEU A 167 -10.38 4.03 6.01
N TYR A 168 -9.39 4.10 5.13
CA TYR A 168 -9.34 3.33 3.89
C TYR A 168 -8.18 2.35 3.96
N PHE A 169 -8.39 1.14 3.45
CA PHE A 169 -7.29 0.20 3.29
C PHE A 169 -7.46 -0.62 2.01
N SER A 170 -6.36 -1.10 1.48
CA SER A 170 -6.38 -1.86 0.23
C SER A 170 -6.37 -3.37 0.49
N VAL A 171 -7.14 -4.08 -0.32
CA VAL A 171 -7.12 -5.54 -0.40
C VAL A 171 -6.73 -5.93 -1.82
N GLY A 172 -5.71 -6.76 -1.98
CA GLY A 172 -5.30 -7.26 -3.28
C GLY A 172 -6.12 -8.50 -3.70
N ASP A 173 -5.92 -8.95 -4.91
CA ASP A 173 -6.58 -10.14 -5.45
C ASP A 173 -6.08 -11.46 -4.80
N ARG A 174 -5.05 -11.39 -3.99
CA ARG A 174 -4.40 -12.51 -3.30
C ARG A 174 -4.03 -13.66 -4.26
N GLY A 175 -3.64 -13.29 -5.49
CA GLY A 175 -3.24 -14.21 -6.56
C GLY A 175 -4.39 -14.84 -7.36
N ASN A 176 -5.62 -14.36 -7.21
CA ASN A 176 -6.81 -14.83 -7.93
C ASN A 176 -7.45 -13.70 -8.76
N ARG A 177 -6.64 -12.94 -9.50
CA ARG A 177 -7.01 -11.74 -10.24
C ARG A 177 -8.18 -11.91 -11.21
N ASP A 178 -8.34 -13.12 -11.75
CA ASP A 178 -9.38 -13.41 -12.73
C ASP A 178 -10.73 -13.77 -12.05
N ILE A 179 -10.74 -13.89 -10.73
CA ILE A 179 -11.91 -14.30 -9.95
C ILE A 179 -12.26 -13.25 -8.89
N ASN A 180 -11.35 -12.97 -7.95
CA ASN A 180 -11.68 -12.13 -6.78
C ASN A 180 -12.18 -10.72 -7.17
N PRO A 181 -11.48 -9.94 -8.00
CA PRO A 181 -11.94 -8.59 -8.35
C PRO A 181 -13.10 -8.58 -9.37
N GLN A 182 -13.49 -9.72 -9.90
CA GLN A 182 -14.60 -9.85 -10.86
C GLN A 182 -15.91 -10.31 -10.22
N ASP A 183 -15.88 -10.77 -8.97
CA ASP A 183 -17.03 -11.30 -8.24
C ASP A 183 -17.32 -10.39 -7.03
N ILE A 184 -18.45 -9.67 -7.07
CA ILE A 184 -18.86 -8.73 -6.00
C ILE A 184 -19.11 -9.39 -4.64
N SER A 185 -19.18 -10.72 -4.59
CA SER A 185 -19.27 -11.49 -3.33
C SER A 185 -17.90 -11.76 -2.69
N ARG A 186 -16.81 -11.29 -3.31
CA ARG A 186 -15.42 -11.50 -2.89
C ARG A 186 -14.71 -10.17 -2.70
N ASP A 187 -13.64 -10.21 -1.96
CA ASP A 187 -12.80 -9.04 -1.70
C ASP A 187 -11.53 -9.10 -2.56
N GLY A 188 -11.24 -8.02 -3.25
CA GLY A 188 -10.00 -7.80 -4.03
C GLY A 188 -9.92 -8.38 -5.42
#